data_d37bc024f5b2840d04f305eea9b88d82
#
_entry.id   d37bc024f5b2840d04f305eea9b88d82
#
_cell.length_a   1.000
_cell.length_b   1.000
_cell.length_c   1.000
_cell.angle_alpha   90.00
_cell.angle_beta   90.00
_cell.angle_gamma   90.00
#
_symmetry.space_group_name_H-M   'P 1'
#
loop_
_entity.id
_entity.type
_entity.pdbx_description
1 polymer ?
#
loop_
_entity_poly.entity_id
_entity_poly.type
_entity_poly.pdbx_seq_one_letter_code
_entity_poly.pdbx_strand_id
1 'polypeptide(L)'
;MDETYVKVKGQWKYLYIAVDSSGNTIDFMLSENRDIHAAKRSFKKSLTSPHNQSPRVITVDKNPAYPTGVQQLKDEKAMNQETLLRQQKYLNNIIEQEHRFIKKVKSLSTAEKTIAGIEVMHMIKKGQIECYHSSVLSTVKFINKLFGLTVLQNQNRGYL
;
A
#
# COMPACT_ATOMS: atom_id res chain seq x y z
N MET A 1 0.72 -5.38 8.83
CA MET A 1 1.58 -5.52 7.63
C MET A 1 1.41 -6.91 7.07
N ASP A 2 1.37 -7.02 5.77
CA ASP A 2 1.10 -8.26 5.07
C ASP A 2 1.96 -8.38 3.81
N GLU A 3 2.08 -9.59 3.24
CA GLU A 3 2.80 -9.82 2.01
C GLU A 3 1.97 -10.65 1.02
N THR A 4 2.07 -10.32 -0.24
CA THR A 4 1.45 -11.07 -1.33
C THR A 4 2.42 -11.24 -2.50
N TYR A 5 2.04 -12.04 -3.49
CA TYR A 5 2.89 -12.36 -4.62
C TYR A 5 2.43 -11.63 -5.88
N VAL A 6 3.41 -11.06 -6.59
CA VAL A 6 3.21 -10.40 -7.88
C VAL A 6 4.11 -11.04 -8.92
N LYS A 7 3.58 -11.37 -10.10
CA LYS A 7 4.36 -11.97 -11.17
C LYS A 7 4.92 -10.91 -12.11
N VAL A 8 6.24 -10.74 -12.13
CA VAL A 8 6.97 -9.79 -12.97
C VAL A 8 7.87 -10.56 -13.94
N LYS A 9 7.71 -10.38 -15.25
CA LYS A 9 8.45 -11.15 -16.28
C LYS A 9 8.43 -12.67 -16.06
N GLY A 10 7.30 -13.21 -15.62
CA GLY A 10 7.19 -14.62 -15.33
C GLY A 10 7.78 -15.09 -13.99
N GLN A 11 8.51 -14.23 -13.26
CA GLN A 11 9.10 -14.51 -11.95
C GLN A 11 8.22 -13.98 -10.84
N TRP A 12 8.08 -14.73 -9.75
CA TRP A 12 7.39 -14.30 -8.56
C TRP A 12 8.22 -13.29 -7.80
N LYS A 13 7.61 -12.17 -7.43
CA LYS A 13 8.16 -11.12 -6.58
C LYS A 13 7.21 -10.93 -5.39
N TYR A 14 7.70 -10.28 -4.34
CA TYR A 14 7.00 -10.14 -3.07
C TYR A 14 6.57 -8.70 -2.88
N LEU A 15 5.27 -8.49 -2.69
CA LEU A 15 4.67 -7.19 -2.38
C LEU A 15 4.34 -7.15 -0.89
N TYR A 16 5.02 -6.29 -0.16
CA TYR A 16 4.76 -5.97 1.23
C TYR A 16 3.82 -4.77 1.29
N ILE A 17 2.75 -4.86 2.08
CA ILE A 17 1.77 -3.79 2.23
C ILE A 17 1.56 -3.52 3.72
N ALA A 18 1.66 -2.26 4.11
CA ALA A 18 1.31 -1.79 5.44
C ALA A 18 -0.05 -1.10 5.40
N VAL A 19 -0.94 -1.49 6.30
CA VAL A 19 -2.26 -0.87 6.46
C VAL A 19 -2.45 -0.46 7.93
N ASP A 20 -3.25 0.57 8.15
CA ASP A 20 -3.66 0.98 9.50
C ASP A 20 -4.78 0.08 10.06
N SER A 21 -5.28 0.40 11.25
CA SER A 21 -6.37 -0.32 11.89
C SER A 21 -7.72 -0.19 11.17
N SER A 22 -7.86 0.82 10.32
CA SER A 22 -9.05 1.07 9.50
C SER A 22 -8.94 0.43 8.11
N GLY A 23 -7.82 -0.25 7.82
CA GLY A 23 -7.54 -0.89 6.52
C GLY A 23 -7.06 0.11 5.45
N ASN A 24 -6.67 1.33 5.85
CA ASN A 24 -6.09 2.28 4.90
C ASN A 24 -4.64 1.94 4.61
N THR A 25 -4.24 2.07 3.36
CA THR A 25 -2.85 1.85 2.97
C THR A 25 -1.94 2.93 3.54
N ILE A 26 -0.93 2.51 4.30
CA ILE A 26 0.12 3.37 4.83
C ILE A 26 1.27 3.45 3.82
N ASP A 27 1.75 2.30 3.39
CA ASP A 27 2.84 2.18 2.42
C ASP A 27 2.91 0.79 1.80
N PHE A 28 3.62 0.66 0.69
CA PHE A 28 3.91 -0.62 0.07
C PHE A 28 5.37 -0.69 -0.40
N MET A 29 5.89 -1.90 -0.54
CA MET A 29 7.24 -2.15 -1.06
C MET A 29 7.27 -3.43 -1.89
N LEU A 30 7.81 -3.36 -3.10
CA LEU A 30 8.08 -4.52 -3.92
C LEU A 30 9.51 -5.02 -3.67
N SER A 31 9.67 -6.33 -3.48
CA SER A 31 10.97 -6.96 -3.26
C SER A 31 11.16 -8.16 -4.18
N GLU A 32 12.41 -8.38 -4.59
CA GLU A 32 12.79 -9.59 -5.32
C GLU A 32 12.86 -10.82 -4.41
N ASN A 33 13.25 -10.61 -3.16
CA ASN A 33 13.45 -11.65 -2.18
C ASN A 33 12.45 -11.57 -1.03
N ARG A 34 12.18 -12.74 -0.43
CA ARG A 34 11.38 -12.92 0.77
C ARG A 34 12.31 -13.31 1.92
N ASP A 35 12.98 -12.33 2.49
CA ASP A 35 13.97 -12.54 3.53
C ASP A 35 13.83 -11.52 4.67
N ILE A 36 14.66 -11.66 5.70
CA ILE A 36 14.70 -10.75 6.85
C ILE A 36 15.02 -9.32 6.41
N HIS A 37 15.89 -9.15 5.42
CA HIS A 37 16.27 -7.83 4.90
C HIS A 37 15.12 -7.15 4.19
N ALA A 38 14.33 -7.87 3.42
CA ALA A 38 13.12 -7.34 2.78
C ALA A 38 12.07 -6.95 3.82
N ALA A 39 11.80 -7.82 4.80
CA ALA A 39 10.90 -7.53 5.92
C ALA A 39 11.34 -6.26 6.67
N LYS A 40 12.62 -6.18 7.04
CA LYS A 40 13.20 -5.02 7.72
C LYS A 40 13.06 -3.73 6.91
N ARG A 41 13.39 -3.76 5.61
CA ARG A 41 13.23 -2.60 4.73
C ARG A 41 11.78 -2.14 4.62
N SER A 42 10.83 -3.07 4.54
CA SER A 42 9.40 -2.74 4.45
C SER A 42 8.89 -2.07 5.74
N PHE A 43 9.28 -2.57 6.90
CA PHE A 43 8.98 -1.91 8.18
C PHE A 43 9.60 -0.51 8.25
N LYS A 44 10.89 -0.40 7.95
CA LYS A 44 11.59 0.88 7.99
C LYS A 44 10.92 1.90 7.09
N LYS A 45 10.57 1.51 5.86
CA LYS A 45 9.87 2.39 4.91
C LYS A 45 8.53 2.86 5.47
N SER A 46 7.69 1.96 5.98
CA SER A 46 6.39 2.30 6.55
C SER A 46 6.47 3.17 7.80
N LEU A 47 7.53 3.03 8.61
CA LEU A 47 7.72 3.80 9.85
C LEU A 47 8.31 5.20 9.61
N THR A 48 9.06 5.40 8.53
CA THR A 48 9.71 6.68 8.21
C THR A 48 8.81 7.66 7.45
N SER A 49 7.62 7.26 7.07
CA SER A 49 6.67 8.17 6.43
C SER A 49 6.30 9.33 7.37
N PRO A 50 6.39 10.60 6.93
CA PRO A 50 6.29 11.78 7.80
C PRO A 50 4.93 11.94 8.48
N HIS A 51 3.91 11.23 8.00
CA HIS A 51 2.55 11.28 8.56
C HIS A 51 2.26 10.13 9.53
N ASN A 52 3.22 9.22 9.75
CA ASN A 52 2.99 8.05 10.57
C ASN A 52 3.48 8.25 12.01
N GLN A 53 2.60 7.98 12.95
CA GLN A 53 2.98 7.83 14.36
C GLN A 53 3.56 6.44 14.59
N SER A 54 4.48 6.33 15.56
CA SER A 54 5.04 5.03 15.96
C SER A 54 3.91 4.12 16.47
N PRO A 55 3.71 2.95 15.85
CA PRO A 55 2.62 2.05 16.24
C PRO A 55 2.90 1.39 17.58
N ARG A 56 1.88 1.26 18.41
CA ARG A 56 1.96 0.46 19.65
C ARG A 56 2.00 -1.04 19.34
N VAL A 57 1.30 -1.48 18.31
CA VAL A 57 1.19 -2.88 17.92
C VAL A 57 1.33 -2.99 16.40
N ILE A 58 2.17 -3.90 15.96
CA ILE A 58 2.28 -4.31 14.55
C ILE A 58 1.75 -5.75 14.44
N THR A 59 0.74 -5.95 13.61
CA THR A 59 0.24 -7.29 13.32
C THR A 59 0.78 -7.76 11.96
N VAL A 60 1.32 -8.98 11.93
CA VAL A 60 1.89 -9.62 10.74
C VAL A 60 1.40 -11.07 10.63
N ASP A 61 1.65 -11.71 9.50
CA ASP A 61 1.47 -13.15 9.38
C ASP A 61 2.54 -13.95 10.17
N LYS A 62 2.51 -15.27 10.11
CA LYS A 62 3.45 -16.13 10.83
C LYS A 62 4.79 -16.35 10.09
N ASN A 63 5.18 -15.48 9.17
CA ASN A 63 6.49 -15.57 8.54
C ASN A 63 7.61 -15.34 9.57
N PRO A 64 8.58 -16.27 9.71
CA PRO A 64 9.65 -16.17 10.69
C PRO A 64 10.63 -15.00 10.46
N ALA A 65 10.63 -14.40 9.28
CA ALA A 65 11.44 -13.23 8.97
C ALA A 65 11.00 -11.98 9.75
N TYR A 66 9.72 -11.88 10.13
CA TYR A 66 9.21 -10.68 10.81
C TYR A 66 9.72 -10.51 12.24
N PRO A 67 9.69 -11.51 13.13
CA PRO A 67 10.23 -11.34 14.47
C PRO A 67 11.69 -10.91 14.46
N THR A 68 12.51 -11.55 13.63
CA THR A 68 13.94 -11.22 13.50
C THR A 68 14.14 -9.81 12.95
N GLY A 69 13.39 -9.42 11.91
CA GLY A 69 13.47 -8.08 11.34
C GLY A 69 13.04 -6.97 12.31
N VAL A 70 11.99 -7.21 13.10
CA VAL A 70 11.53 -6.28 14.13
C VAL A 70 12.56 -6.15 15.27
N GLN A 71 13.14 -7.28 15.72
CA GLN A 71 14.18 -7.23 16.76
C GLN A 71 15.39 -6.40 16.30
N GLN A 72 15.87 -6.63 15.08
CA GLN A 72 16.98 -5.84 14.51
C GLN A 72 16.64 -4.34 14.43
N LEU A 73 15.41 -3.96 14.08
CA LEU A 73 14.99 -2.55 14.03
C LEU A 73 14.91 -1.91 15.41
N LYS A 74 14.55 -2.68 16.43
CA LYS A 74 14.60 -2.24 17.83
C LYS A 74 16.04 -2.03 18.30
N ASP A 75 16.93 -2.98 18.01
CA ASP A 75 18.36 -2.90 18.36
C ASP A 75 19.04 -1.69 17.70
N GLU A 76 18.64 -1.36 16.46
CA GLU A 76 19.09 -0.19 15.72
C GLU A 76 18.40 1.12 16.15
N LYS A 77 17.48 1.08 17.12
CA LYS A 77 16.66 2.24 17.54
C LYS A 77 15.83 2.85 16.41
N ALA A 78 15.57 2.09 15.35
CA ALA A 78 14.72 2.50 14.21
C ALA A 78 13.24 2.19 14.46
N MET A 79 12.92 1.47 15.55
CA MET A 79 11.57 1.18 16.01
C MET A 79 11.52 1.33 17.54
N ASN A 80 10.37 1.80 18.05
CA ASN A 80 10.16 1.93 19.49
C ASN A 80 10.28 0.56 20.18
N GLN A 81 11.01 0.49 21.29
CA GLN A 81 11.20 -0.73 22.07
C GLN A 81 9.89 -1.32 22.59
N GLU A 82 8.91 -0.46 22.89
CA GLU A 82 7.60 -0.84 23.41
C GLU A 82 6.65 -1.36 22.32
N THR A 83 6.98 -1.20 21.04
CA THR A 83 6.16 -1.72 19.94
C THR A 83 6.00 -3.24 20.05
N LEU A 84 4.78 -3.71 20.19
CA LEU A 84 4.46 -5.14 20.27
C LEU A 84 4.31 -5.73 18.87
N LEU A 85 4.93 -6.88 18.64
CA LEU A 85 4.70 -7.68 17.43
C LEU A 85 3.64 -8.75 17.72
N ARG A 86 2.55 -8.72 16.98
CA ARG A 86 1.51 -9.75 17.00
C ARG A 86 1.56 -10.56 15.72
N GLN A 87 1.68 -11.88 15.84
CA GLN A 87 1.61 -12.77 14.69
C GLN A 87 0.24 -13.44 14.62
N GLN A 88 -0.45 -13.27 13.49
CA GLN A 88 -1.78 -13.84 13.25
C GLN A 88 -1.80 -14.57 11.92
N LYS A 89 -2.31 -15.82 11.93
CA LYS A 89 -2.49 -16.62 10.72
C LYS A 89 -3.71 -16.09 9.92
N TYR A 90 -3.63 -16.09 8.59
CA TYR A 90 -4.71 -15.67 7.68
C TYR A 90 -5.09 -14.17 7.70
N LEU A 91 -4.14 -13.29 7.92
CA LEU A 91 -4.38 -11.84 7.72
C LEU A 91 -4.62 -11.46 6.24
N ASN A 92 -4.15 -12.28 5.33
CA ASN A 92 -3.93 -11.97 3.91
C ASN A 92 -5.18 -11.96 3.03
N ASN A 93 -6.33 -12.46 3.51
CA ASN A 93 -7.48 -12.70 2.65
C ASN A 93 -8.07 -11.43 1.99
N ILE A 94 -7.85 -10.26 2.58
CA ILE A 94 -8.37 -8.98 2.07
C ILE A 94 -7.42 -8.38 1.02
N ILE A 95 -6.12 -8.45 1.28
CA ILE A 95 -5.08 -7.83 0.43
C ILE A 95 -4.84 -8.64 -0.85
N GLU A 96 -4.90 -9.97 -0.80
CA GLU A 96 -4.70 -10.83 -1.97
C GLU A 96 -5.74 -10.62 -3.07
N GLN A 97 -6.96 -10.24 -2.74
CA GLN A 97 -8.03 -10.04 -3.73
C GLN A 97 -7.83 -8.77 -4.56
N GLU A 98 -7.23 -7.73 -3.99
CA GLU A 98 -7.09 -6.42 -4.63
C GLU A 98 -5.94 -6.40 -5.66
N HIS A 99 -4.94 -7.29 -5.56
CA HIS A 99 -3.74 -7.29 -6.42
C HIS A 99 -3.73 -8.38 -7.51
N ARG A 100 -4.80 -9.14 -7.67
CA ARG A 100 -4.92 -10.19 -8.72
C ARG A 100 -4.80 -9.68 -10.15
N PHE A 101 -4.97 -8.38 -10.38
CA PHE A 101 -4.97 -7.78 -11.71
C PHE A 101 -3.58 -7.48 -12.29
N ILE A 102 -2.50 -7.63 -11.50
CA ILE A 102 -1.13 -7.35 -11.94
C ILE A 102 -0.57 -8.56 -12.69
N LYS A 103 -1.09 -8.83 -13.90
CA LYS A 103 -0.79 -10.10 -14.59
C LYS A 103 0.36 -10.07 -15.59
N LYS A 104 0.81 -8.91 -16.09
CA LYS A 104 1.83 -8.86 -17.17
C LYS A 104 2.73 -7.63 -17.04
N VAL A 105 3.56 -7.57 -16.03
CA VAL A 105 4.49 -6.46 -15.87
C VAL A 105 5.84 -6.82 -16.47
N LYS A 106 6.40 -5.92 -17.29
CA LYS A 106 7.64 -6.17 -18.05
C LYS A 106 8.93 -5.91 -17.27
N SER A 107 8.88 -5.20 -16.15
CA SER A 107 10.04 -4.90 -15.30
C SER A 107 9.62 -4.62 -13.87
N LEU A 108 10.57 -4.68 -12.91
CA LEU A 108 10.32 -4.34 -11.51
C LEU A 108 9.86 -2.87 -11.37
N SER A 109 10.55 -1.95 -12.04
CA SER A 109 10.18 -0.53 -12.03
C SER A 109 8.78 -0.27 -12.60
N THR A 110 8.37 -0.99 -13.65
CA THR A 110 7.00 -0.89 -14.17
C THR A 110 6.00 -1.48 -13.18
N ALA A 111 6.36 -2.56 -12.48
CA ALA A 111 5.52 -3.14 -11.43
C ALA A 111 5.30 -2.13 -10.30
N GLU A 112 6.34 -1.50 -9.79
CA GLU A 112 6.26 -0.48 -8.75
C GLU A 112 5.35 0.69 -9.14
N LYS A 113 5.50 1.22 -10.35
CA LYS A 113 4.65 2.30 -10.87
C LYS A 113 3.18 1.88 -11.00
N THR A 114 2.94 0.66 -11.47
CA THR A 114 1.58 0.11 -11.60
C THR A 114 0.92 -0.07 -10.23
N ILE A 115 1.66 -0.63 -9.27
CA ILE A 115 1.17 -0.81 -7.89
C ILE A 115 0.92 0.55 -7.25
N ALA A 116 1.82 1.52 -7.41
CA ALA A 116 1.62 2.87 -6.90
C ALA A 116 0.32 3.49 -7.44
N GLY A 117 0.04 3.33 -8.74
CA GLY A 117 -1.22 3.80 -9.34
C GLY A 117 -2.45 3.09 -8.75
N ILE A 118 -2.38 1.78 -8.54
CA ILE A 118 -3.47 1.00 -7.92
C ILE A 118 -3.71 1.46 -6.48
N GLU A 119 -2.65 1.63 -5.67
CA GLU A 119 -2.76 2.09 -4.30
C GLU A 119 -3.34 3.51 -4.22
N VAL A 120 -2.92 4.41 -5.08
CA VAL A 120 -3.51 5.75 -5.17
C VAL A 120 -5.01 5.67 -5.48
N MET A 121 -5.43 4.82 -6.41
CA MET A 121 -6.84 4.62 -6.71
C MET A 121 -7.63 4.02 -5.53
N HIS A 122 -7.01 3.09 -4.77
CA HIS A 122 -7.60 2.56 -3.54
C HIS A 122 -7.74 3.65 -2.47
N MET A 123 -6.73 4.49 -2.29
CA MET A 123 -6.78 5.62 -1.36
C MET A 123 -7.89 6.62 -1.72
N ILE A 124 -8.05 6.93 -3.01
CA ILE A 124 -9.14 7.77 -3.50
C ILE A 124 -10.49 7.12 -3.19
N LYS A 125 -10.66 5.84 -3.52
CA LYS A 125 -11.90 5.10 -3.30
C LYS A 125 -12.28 4.98 -1.82
N LYS A 126 -11.29 4.85 -0.95
CA LYS A 126 -11.46 4.79 0.52
C LYS A 126 -11.62 6.16 1.18
N GLY A 127 -11.51 7.25 0.43
CA GLY A 127 -11.64 8.61 0.97
C GLY A 127 -10.46 9.06 1.84
N GLN A 128 -9.27 8.48 1.66
CA GLN A 128 -8.05 8.79 2.41
C GLN A 128 -7.41 10.14 2.03
N ILE A 129 -8.02 10.88 1.10
CA ILE A 129 -7.48 12.14 0.61
C ILE A 129 -8.17 13.29 1.33
N GLU A 130 -7.40 14.18 1.96
CA GLU A 130 -7.90 15.40 2.56
C GLU A 130 -8.64 16.25 1.51
N CYS A 131 -9.72 16.88 1.91
CA CYS A 131 -10.62 17.70 1.06
C CYS A 131 -11.49 16.92 0.08
N TYR A 132 -11.65 15.63 0.27
CA TYR A 132 -12.46 14.79 -0.59
C TYR A 132 -13.83 14.46 0.04
N HIS A 133 -14.91 14.93 -0.59
CA HIS A 133 -16.28 14.49 -0.23
C HIS A 133 -16.63 13.25 -1.04
N SER A 134 -17.09 12.20 -0.38
CA SER A 134 -17.31 10.84 -0.92
C SER A 134 -18.48 10.72 -1.94
N SER A 135 -18.56 11.63 -2.91
CA SER A 135 -19.50 11.49 -4.01
C SER A 135 -18.76 11.04 -5.28
N VAL A 136 -19.43 10.27 -6.15
CA VAL A 136 -18.87 9.82 -7.43
C VAL A 136 -18.43 11.00 -8.30
N LEU A 137 -19.19 12.08 -8.30
CA LEU A 137 -18.87 13.31 -9.05
C LEU A 137 -17.60 14.00 -8.51
N SER A 138 -17.39 14.03 -7.22
CA SER A 138 -16.17 14.61 -6.63
C SER A 138 -14.95 13.74 -6.92
N THR A 139 -15.11 12.40 -6.93
CA THR A 139 -14.05 11.47 -7.35
C THR A 139 -13.61 11.73 -8.77
N VAL A 140 -14.56 11.83 -9.70
CA VAL A 140 -14.27 12.09 -11.12
C VAL A 140 -13.60 13.45 -11.30
N LYS A 141 -14.08 14.50 -10.64
CA LYS A 141 -13.46 15.83 -10.68
C LYS A 141 -12.05 15.83 -10.14
N PHE A 142 -11.80 15.12 -9.02
CA PHE A 142 -10.48 14.99 -8.44
C PHE A 142 -9.52 14.26 -9.37
N ILE A 143 -9.92 13.11 -9.94
CA ILE A 143 -9.13 12.35 -10.91
C ILE A 143 -8.80 13.20 -12.13
N ASN A 144 -9.78 13.90 -12.70
CA ASN A 144 -9.57 14.79 -13.85
C ASN A 144 -8.55 15.88 -13.51
N LYS A 145 -8.66 16.50 -12.33
CA LYS A 145 -7.69 17.50 -11.86
C LYS A 145 -6.28 16.93 -11.70
N LEU A 146 -6.18 15.73 -11.12
CA LEU A 146 -4.90 15.04 -10.90
C LEU A 146 -4.16 14.75 -12.22
N PHE A 147 -4.90 14.37 -13.26
CA PHE A 147 -4.35 14.06 -14.57
C PHE A 147 -4.36 15.24 -15.55
N GLY A 148 -4.71 16.44 -15.09
CA GLY A 148 -4.79 17.63 -15.96
C GLY A 148 -5.87 17.54 -17.04
N LEU A 149 -6.88 16.71 -16.85
CA LEU A 149 -7.99 16.55 -17.78
C LEU A 149 -9.01 17.66 -17.56
N THR A 150 -9.25 18.46 -18.60
CA THR A 150 -10.29 19.49 -18.56
C THR A 150 -11.65 18.80 -18.57
N VAL A 151 -12.46 19.02 -17.55
CA VAL A 151 -13.86 18.61 -17.54
C VAL A 151 -14.58 19.48 -18.57
N LEU A 152 -14.90 18.94 -19.73
CA LEU A 152 -15.83 19.60 -20.64
C LEU A 152 -17.15 19.76 -19.88
N GLN A 153 -17.44 20.97 -19.44
CA GLN A 153 -18.78 21.32 -18.99
C GLN A 153 -19.70 21.14 -20.18
N ASN A 154 -20.57 20.14 -20.13
CA ASN A 154 -21.71 20.08 -21.04
C ASN A 154 -22.53 21.36 -20.83
N GLN A 155 -22.29 22.34 -21.67
CA GLN A 155 -23.23 23.43 -21.84
C GLN A 155 -24.57 22.78 -22.24
N ASN A 156 -25.55 22.90 -21.36
CA ASN A 156 -26.93 22.58 -21.66
C ASN A 156 -27.26 23.22 -23.01
N ARG A 157 -27.38 22.41 -24.05
CA ARG A 157 -28.15 22.82 -25.24
C ARG A 157 -29.60 22.90 -24.77
N GLY A 158 -30.02 24.12 -24.45
CA GLY A 158 -31.42 24.41 -24.33
C GLY A 158 -32.11 24.07 -25.67
N TYR A 159 -33.01 23.14 -25.60
CA TYR A 159 -33.99 22.96 -26.65
C TYR A 159 -35.08 24.03 -26.40
N LEU A 160 -35.12 25.04 -27.30
CA LEU A 160 -36.29 25.83 -27.59
C LEU A 160 -37.26 25.03 -28.43
#